data_a5e6429bddd8af133ced861ebdab687c
#
_entry.id   a5e6429bddd8af133ced861ebdab687c
#
_cell.length_a   1.000
_cell.length_b   1.000
_cell.length_c   1.000
_cell.angle_alpha   90.00
_cell.angle_beta   90.00
_cell.angle_gamma   90.00
#
_symmetry.space_group_name_H-M   'P 1'
#
loop_
_entity.id
_entity.type
_entity.pdbx_description
1 polymer ?
#
loop_
_entity_poly.entity_id
_entity_poly.type
_entity_poly.pdbx_seq_one_letter_code
_entity_poly.pdbx_strand_id
1 'polypeptide(L)'
;MDKNWTTWNTQALQALDRGDIEQAERAFRQACVSGDPRADSNLGWFYFLMGGSVRDSEAEARYWIQKALQRSRHPRILQNIARLRFENGDFAGALAALQEAHQASQSPVLLYNLGVCHFGLGDKAAAAACFREADAANAADLLCAQCGAVHPRLAYAFCVQGEERTAALRRYAPERNDMELWDYVLLCVQCEAYAMAAPVLPELVSQWALTEQTLAMTALCLQHVPAEKERVLRCFSDELSEERDRLLHLLGDADECARLAASQPFFPPPATHEGYFTEECL
;
A
#
# COMPACT_ATOMS: atom_id res chain seq x y z
N MET A 1 -16.65 9.88 38.09
CA MET A 1 -17.10 10.46 36.81
C MET A 1 -16.46 9.66 35.71
N ASP A 2 -17.20 8.72 35.14
CA ASP A 2 -16.76 8.03 33.96
C ASP A 2 -16.70 9.05 32.81
N LYS A 3 -15.51 9.59 32.61
CA LYS A 3 -15.24 10.45 31.45
C LYS A 3 -15.21 9.53 30.25
N ASN A 4 -16.37 9.35 29.67
CA ASN A 4 -16.57 8.45 28.55
C ASN A 4 -15.69 8.91 27.37
N TRP A 5 -14.50 8.32 27.26
CA TRP A 5 -13.56 8.61 26.16
C TRP A 5 -14.22 8.42 24.79
N THR A 6 -15.20 7.52 24.69
CA THR A 6 -15.93 7.24 23.46
C THR A 6 -16.67 8.46 22.95
N THR A 7 -17.32 9.24 23.81
CA THR A 7 -18.02 10.46 23.39
C THR A 7 -17.08 11.48 22.78
N TRP A 8 -15.91 11.70 23.39
CA TRP A 8 -14.91 12.61 22.84
C TRP A 8 -14.27 12.06 21.57
N ASN A 9 -14.07 10.75 21.51
CA ASN A 9 -13.55 10.08 20.32
C ASN A 9 -14.52 10.23 19.14
N THR A 10 -15.82 9.98 19.35
CA THR A 10 -16.85 10.18 18.31
C THR A 10 -16.88 11.63 17.82
N GLN A 11 -16.79 12.61 18.74
CA GLN A 11 -16.72 14.02 18.36
C GLN A 11 -15.45 14.33 17.54
N ALA A 12 -14.31 13.72 17.87
CA ALA A 12 -13.07 13.90 17.15
C ALA A 12 -13.18 13.35 15.71
N LEU A 13 -13.71 12.12 15.56
CA LEU A 13 -13.90 11.51 14.23
C LEU A 13 -14.88 12.34 13.38
N GLN A 14 -15.99 12.81 13.96
CA GLN A 14 -16.92 13.70 13.26
C GLN A 14 -16.28 15.05 12.86
N ALA A 15 -15.34 15.57 13.65
CA ALA A 15 -14.59 16.76 13.29
C ALA A 15 -13.65 16.50 12.11
N LEU A 16 -12.99 15.33 12.07
CA LEU A 16 -12.17 14.90 10.91
C LEU A 16 -13.01 14.80 9.64
N ASP A 17 -14.20 14.21 9.72
CA ASP A 17 -15.12 14.10 8.56
C ASP A 17 -15.50 15.47 7.98
N ARG A 18 -15.52 16.50 8.81
CA ARG A 18 -15.77 17.90 8.39
C ARG A 18 -14.50 18.67 8.02
N GLY A 19 -13.33 18.06 8.14
CA GLY A 19 -12.04 18.72 7.90
C GLY A 19 -11.62 19.70 9.01
N ASP A 20 -12.27 19.68 10.18
CA ASP A 20 -11.92 20.55 11.32
C ASP A 20 -10.82 19.91 12.19
N ILE A 21 -9.59 20.06 11.72
CA ILE A 21 -8.39 19.44 12.30
C ILE A 21 -8.16 19.92 13.74
N GLU A 22 -8.39 21.22 14.03
CA GLU A 22 -8.18 21.75 15.37
C GLU A 22 -9.22 21.24 16.37
N GLN A 23 -10.48 21.10 15.95
CA GLN A 23 -11.52 20.53 16.80
C GLN A 23 -11.27 19.05 17.04
N ALA A 24 -10.83 18.31 16.00
CA ALA A 24 -10.48 16.90 16.10
C ALA A 24 -9.36 16.69 17.13
N GLU A 25 -8.27 17.45 17.04
CA GLU A 25 -7.17 17.39 18.00
C GLU A 25 -7.63 17.65 19.44
N ARG A 26 -8.38 18.74 19.65
CA ARG A 26 -8.92 19.07 20.98
C ARG A 26 -9.77 17.93 21.55
N ALA A 27 -10.62 17.34 20.74
CA ALA A 27 -11.50 16.25 21.17
C ALA A 27 -10.72 14.98 21.49
N PHE A 28 -9.72 14.58 20.64
CA PHE A 28 -8.85 13.44 20.96
C PHE A 28 -8.04 13.67 22.24
N ARG A 29 -7.50 14.86 22.46
CA ARG A 29 -6.80 15.20 23.72
C ARG A 29 -7.73 15.10 24.91
N GLN A 30 -9.00 15.50 24.80
CA GLN A 30 -9.99 15.33 25.86
C GLN A 30 -10.32 13.85 26.13
N ALA A 31 -10.40 13.02 25.09
CA ALA A 31 -10.57 11.57 25.26
C ALA A 31 -9.43 10.96 26.09
N CYS A 32 -8.17 11.39 25.87
CA CYS A 32 -7.00 10.91 26.62
C CYS A 32 -7.02 11.24 28.12
N VAL A 33 -7.84 12.21 28.57
CA VAL A 33 -8.02 12.52 30.01
C VAL A 33 -8.64 11.34 30.78
N SER A 34 -9.37 10.45 30.09
CA SER A 34 -9.90 9.22 30.68
C SER A 34 -8.80 8.25 31.15
N GLY A 35 -7.64 8.33 30.53
CA GLY A 35 -6.55 7.39 30.72
C GLY A 35 -6.75 6.05 30.01
N ASP A 36 -7.73 5.91 29.12
CA ASP A 36 -7.91 4.70 28.31
C ASP A 36 -6.80 4.60 27.24
N PRO A 37 -6.08 3.47 27.12
CA PRO A 37 -5.01 3.32 26.12
C PRO A 37 -5.52 3.40 24.69
N ARG A 38 -6.80 3.13 24.43
CA ARG A 38 -7.40 3.28 23.10
C ARG A 38 -7.50 4.74 22.69
N ALA A 39 -7.81 5.64 23.64
CA ALA A 39 -7.81 7.08 23.39
C ALA A 39 -6.40 7.60 23.08
N ASP A 40 -5.40 7.16 23.86
CA ASP A 40 -3.99 7.50 23.59
C ASP A 40 -3.57 7.00 22.18
N SER A 41 -3.98 5.79 21.79
CA SER A 41 -3.70 5.24 20.46
C SER A 41 -4.37 6.05 19.34
N ASN A 42 -5.62 6.47 19.53
CA ASN A 42 -6.33 7.28 18.54
C ASN A 42 -5.70 8.67 18.35
N LEU A 43 -5.27 9.31 19.41
CA LEU A 43 -4.55 10.59 19.32
C LEU A 43 -3.21 10.42 18.60
N GLY A 44 -2.48 9.35 18.91
CA GLY A 44 -1.23 9.05 18.22
C GLY A 44 -1.44 8.75 16.73
N TRP A 45 -2.49 8.02 16.38
CA TRP A 45 -2.84 7.75 14.98
C TRP A 45 -3.28 9.01 14.23
N PHE A 46 -4.02 9.90 14.90
CA PHE A 46 -4.34 11.21 14.35
C PHE A 46 -3.07 11.99 13.96
N TYR A 47 -2.09 12.10 14.85
CA TYR A 47 -0.84 12.79 14.54
C TYR A 47 -0.04 12.11 13.43
N PHE A 48 -0.07 10.78 13.38
CA PHE A 48 0.56 10.02 12.29
C PHE A 48 -0.04 10.39 10.94
N LEU A 49 -1.37 10.45 10.83
CA LEU A 49 -2.05 10.80 9.57
C LEU A 49 -1.89 12.27 9.19
N MET A 50 -1.81 13.17 10.18
CA MET A 50 -1.65 14.60 9.90
C MET A 50 -0.28 14.96 9.35
N GLY A 51 0.74 14.15 9.60
CA GLY A 51 2.09 14.38 9.09
C GLY A 51 2.57 15.82 9.32
N GLY A 52 3.16 16.45 8.31
CA GLY A 52 3.65 17.83 8.38
C GLY A 52 2.57 18.92 8.53
N SER A 53 1.29 18.56 8.46
CA SER A 53 0.17 19.51 8.60
C SER A 53 -0.02 20.01 10.03
N VAL A 54 0.47 19.26 11.02
CA VAL A 54 0.43 19.61 12.43
C VAL A 54 1.87 19.63 12.97
N ARG A 55 2.21 20.69 13.72
CA ARG A 55 3.54 20.83 14.30
C ARG A 55 3.90 19.64 15.19
N ASP A 56 5.14 19.17 15.06
CA ASP A 56 5.72 18.08 15.85
C ASP A 56 4.92 16.75 15.74
N SER A 57 4.10 16.58 14.70
CA SER A 57 3.18 15.45 14.51
C SER A 57 3.84 14.08 14.60
N GLU A 58 5.04 13.91 14.06
CA GLU A 58 5.77 12.64 14.14
C GLU A 58 6.19 12.30 15.58
N ALA A 59 6.69 13.27 16.33
CA ALA A 59 7.07 13.08 17.72
C ALA A 59 5.85 12.79 18.61
N GLU A 60 4.76 13.52 18.40
CA GLU A 60 3.48 13.31 19.08
C GLU A 60 2.88 11.92 18.76
N ALA A 61 2.86 11.52 17.49
CA ALA A 61 2.39 10.20 17.08
C ALA A 61 3.16 9.09 17.81
N ARG A 62 4.48 9.18 17.82
CA ARG A 62 5.36 8.22 18.49
C ARG A 62 5.09 8.19 20.00
N TYR A 63 5.03 9.35 20.64
CA TYR A 63 4.77 9.45 22.09
C TYR A 63 3.44 8.79 22.48
N TRP A 64 2.34 9.17 21.81
CA TRP A 64 1.01 8.72 22.19
C TRP A 64 0.78 7.22 21.92
N ILE A 65 1.27 6.69 20.77
CA ILE A 65 1.17 5.25 20.49
C ILE A 65 2.05 4.44 21.44
N GLN A 66 3.26 4.90 21.79
CA GLN A 66 4.09 4.22 22.76
C GLN A 66 3.47 4.22 24.16
N LYS A 67 2.86 5.33 24.56
CA LYS A 67 2.13 5.43 25.83
C LYS A 67 0.95 4.45 25.88
N ALA A 68 0.18 4.33 24.80
CA ALA A 68 -0.88 3.34 24.67
C ALA A 68 -0.32 1.90 24.80
N LEU A 69 0.78 1.61 24.10
CA LEU A 69 1.44 0.29 24.09
C LEU A 69 1.96 -0.13 25.47
N GLN A 70 2.44 0.80 26.30
CA GLN A 70 2.88 0.51 27.67
C GLN A 70 1.74 0.01 28.58
N ARG A 71 0.48 0.31 28.23
CA ARG A 71 -0.71 0.04 29.04
C ARG A 71 -1.60 -1.04 28.45
N SER A 72 -1.50 -1.31 27.16
CA SER A 72 -2.32 -2.30 26.46
C SER A 72 -1.61 -2.91 25.28
N ARG A 73 -1.70 -4.23 25.15
CA ARG A 73 -1.19 -5.02 24.02
C ARG A 73 -2.32 -5.36 23.04
N HIS A 74 -3.33 -4.50 22.92
CA HIS A 74 -4.43 -4.71 21.99
C HIS A 74 -3.91 -4.78 20.54
N PRO A 75 -4.39 -5.73 19.70
CA PRO A 75 -3.89 -5.92 18.33
C PRO A 75 -3.84 -4.64 17.49
N ARG A 76 -4.83 -3.75 17.62
CA ARG A 76 -4.85 -2.48 16.88
C ARG A 76 -3.76 -1.51 17.34
N ILE A 77 -3.45 -1.45 18.65
CA ILE A 77 -2.33 -0.64 19.16
C ILE A 77 -1.00 -1.19 18.61
N LEU A 78 -0.87 -2.51 18.57
CA LEU A 78 0.29 -3.18 17.99
C LEU A 78 0.42 -2.92 16.47
N GLN A 79 -0.70 -2.86 15.74
CA GLN A 79 -0.71 -2.46 14.33
C GLN A 79 -0.27 -1.00 14.14
N ASN A 80 -0.75 -0.09 14.98
CA ASN A 80 -0.39 1.32 14.89
C ASN A 80 1.10 1.55 15.16
N ILE A 81 1.69 0.89 16.18
CA ILE A 81 3.15 0.98 16.40
C ILE A 81 3.94 0.30 15.29
N ALA A 82 3.43 -0.81 14.74
CA ALA A 82 4.06 -1.46 13.60
C ALA A 82 4.10 -0.55 12.37
N ARG A 83 3.02 0.18 12.10
CA ARG A 83 2.97 1.13 10.99
C ARG A 83 3.98 2.27 11.19
N LEU A 84 4.06 2.86 12.37
CA LEU A 84 5.07 3.87 12.68
C LEU A 84 6.50 3.37 12.48
N ARG A 85 6.81 2.15 12.94
CA ARG A 85 8.12 1.53 12.77
C ARG A 85 8.45 1.27 11.31
N PHE A 86 7.45 0.79 10.57
CA PHE A 86 7.58 0.54 9.13
C PHE A 86 7.95 1.81 8.36
N GLU A 87 7.25 2.93 8.59
CA GLU A 87 7.54 4.20 7.93
C GLU A 87 8.94 4.75 8.30
N ASN A 88 9.46 4.39 9.46
CA ASN A 88 10.82 4.72 9.87
C ASN A 88 11.88 3.70 9.40
N GLY A 89 11.50 2.72 8.57
CA GLY A 89 12.41 1.67 8.09
C GLY A 89 12.77 0.60 9.13
N ASP A 90 12.17 0.62 10.33
CA ASP A 90 12.34 -0.42 11.35
C ASP A 90 11.43 -1.62 11.04
N PHE A 91 11.72 -2.31 9.96
CA PHE A 91 10.96 -3.50 9.54
C PHE A 91 11.01 -4.63 10.56
N ALA A 92 12.11 -4.79 11.27
CA ALA A 92 12.24 -5.82 12.31
C ALA A 92 11.35 -5.52 13.52
N GLY A 93 11.34 -4.29 13.99
CA GLY A 93 10.46 -3.85 15.06
C GLY A 93 8.98 -3.87 14.67
N ALA A 94 8.65 -3.53 13.41
CA ALA A 94 7.30 -3.65 12.86
C ALA A 94 6.86 -5.11 12.82
N LEU A 95 7.71 -6.02 12.32
CA LEU A 95 7.47 -7.45 12.26
C LEU A 95 7.15 -8.04 13.64
N ALA A 96 7.95 -7.71 14.65
CA ALA A 96 7.74 -8.21 16.02
C ALA A 96 6.36 -7.77 16.59
N ALA A 97 5.97 -6.52 16.37
CA ALA A 97 4.67 -6.02 16.81
C ALA A 97 3.50 -6.70 16.08
N LEU A 98 3.63 -6.92 14.76
CA LEU A 98 2.61 -7.60 13.96
C LEU A 98 2.49 -9.09 14.31
N GLN A 99 3.58 -9.77 14.62
CA GLN A 99 3.56 -11.15 15.08
C GLN A 99 2.76 -11.29 16.38
N GLU A 100 2.99 -10.40 17.33
CA GLU A 100 2.22 -10.37 18.57
C GLU A 100 0.73 -10.07 18.32
N ALA A 101 0.43 -9.09 17.44
CA ALA A 101 -0.95 -8.78 17.06
C ALA A 101 -1.63 -10.00 16.41
N HIS A 102 -0.91 -10.72 15.55
CA HIS A 102 -1.43 -11.89 14.84
C HIS A 102 -1.73 -13.08 15.76
N GLN A 103 -0.94 -13.25 16.82
CA GLN A 103 -1.24 -14.27 17.85
C GLN A 103 -2.55 -14.02 18.57
N ALA A 104 -2.94 -12.76 18.74
CA ALA A 104 -4.17 -12.37 19.42
C ALA A 104 -5.38 -12.27 18.46
N SER A 105 -5.15 -11.97 17.18
CA SER A 105 -6.20 -11.77 16.18
C SER A 105 -5.70 -12.20 14.81
N GLN A 106 -6.14 -13.37 14.36
CA GLN A 106 -5.79 -13.88 13.02
C GLN A 106 -6.59 -13.12 11.96
N SER A 107 -5.98 -12.11 11.36
CA SER A 107 -6.57 -11.27 10.32
C SER A 107 -5.76 -11.37 9.02
N PRO A 108 -6.41 -11.44 7.85
CA PRO A 108 -5.71 -11.36 6.55
C PRO A 108 -4.88 -10.08 6.39
N VAL A 109 -5.34 -8.96 6.96
CA VAL A 109 -4.58 -7.69 6.96
C VAL A 109 -3.26 -7.83 7.72
N LEU A 110 -3.28 -8.51 8.86
CA LEU A 110 -2.06 -8.79 9.62
C LEU A 110 -1.12 -9.72 8.84
N LEU A 111 -1.64 -10.77 8.23
CA LEU A 111 -0.86 -11.68 7.38
C LEU A 111 -0.20 -10.91 6.22
N TYR A 112 -0.95 -10.06 5.52
CA TYR A 112 -0.42 -9.25 4.45
C TYR A 112 0.71 -8.33 4.96
N ASN A 113 0.48 -7.61 6.06
CA ASN A 113 1.48 -6.70 6.64
C ASN A 113 2.73 -7.42 7.17
N LEU A 114 2.58 -8.64 7.69
CA LEU A 114 3.73 -9.51 8.01
C LEU A 114 4.56 -9.79 6.74
N GLY A 115 3.87 -10.12 5.63
CA GLY A 115 4.51 -10.31 4.32
C GLY A 115 5.28 -9.09 3.86
N VAL A 116 4.69 -7.89 4.01
CA VAL A 116 5.34 -6.62 3.67
C VAL A 116 6.60 -6.37 4.51
N CYS A 117 6.56 -6.66 5.82
CA CYS A 117 7.74 -6.53 6.68
C CYS A 117 8.84 -7.53 6.31
N HIS A 118 8.49 -8.79 6.05
CA HIS A 118 9.45 -9.78 5.56
C HIS A 118 10.08 -9.37 4.22
N PHE A 119 9.28 -8.80 3.31
CA PHE A 119 9.78 -8.27 2.04
C PHE A 119 10.80 -7.14 2.29
N GLY A 120 10.50 -6.20 3.20
CA GLY A 120 11.40 -5.11 3.58
C GLY A 120 12.71 -5.60 4.22
N LEU A 121 12.68 -6.73 4.91
CA LEU A 121 13.87 -7.40 5.46
C LEU A 121 14.65 -8.22 4.42
N GLY A 122 14.16 -8.33 3.18
CA GLY A 122 14.75 -9.14 2.13
C GLY A 122 14.41 -10.64 2.22
N ASP A 123 13.62 -11.07 3.20
CA ASP A 123 13.15 -12.45 3.34
C ASP A 123 11.95 -12.72 2.42
N LYS A 124 12.24 -12.87 1.12
CA LYS A 124 11.22 -13.10 0.11
C LYS A 124 10.47 -14.42 0.30
N ALA A 125 11.09 -15.42 0.90
CA ALA A 125 10.44 -16.71 1.12
C ALA A 125 9.34 -16.60 2.19
N ALA A 126 9.64 -15.98 3.33
CA ALA A 126 8.65 -15.72 4.36
C ALA A 126 7.56 -14.75 3.88
N ALA A 127 7.93 -13.70 3.11
CA ALA A 127 6.97 -12.80 2.50
C ALA A 127 5.98 -13.54 1.57
N ALA A 128 6.48 -14.42 0.70
CA ALA A 128 5.67 -15.24 -0.19
C ALA A 128 4.69 -16.13 0.58
N ALA A 129 5.12 -16.74 1.69
CA ALA A 129 4.25 -17.55 2.53
C ALA A 129 3.08 -16.72 3.08
N CYS A 130 3.37 -15.55 3.65
CA CYS A 130 2.36 -14.65 4.22
C CYS A 130 1.35 -14.18 3.15
N PHE A 131 1.83 -13.74 1.97
CA PHE A 131 0.94 -13.29 0.90
C PHE A 131 0.07 -14.42 0.34
N ARG A 132 0.60 -15.64 0.24
CA ARG A 132 -0.18 -16.81 -0.17
C ARG A 132 -1.27 -17.16 0.85
N GLU A 133 -1.00 -17.06 2.14
CA GLU A 133 -1.99 -17.28 3.19
C GLU A 133 -3.06 -16.19 3.17
N ALA A 134 -2.68 -14.92 2.94
CA ALA A 134 -3.62 -13.82 2.79
C ALA A 134 -4.52 -14.00 1.55
N ASP A 135 -3.98 -14.49 0.42
CA ASP A 135 -4.75 -14.84 -0.78
C ASP A 135 -5.74 -15.98 -0.51
N ALA A 136 -5.29 -17.02 0.20
CA ALA A 136 -6.13 -18.19 0.56
C ALA A 136 -7.30 -17.80 1.48
N ALA A 137 -7.19 -16.72 2.24
CA ALA A 137 -8.26 -16.21 3.09
C ALA A 137 -9.35 -15.45 2.31
N ASN A 138 -9.27 -15.37 0.97
CA ASN A 138 -10.19 -14.63 0.09
C ASN A 138 -10.41 -13.18 0.51
N ALA A 139 -9.34 -12.51 0.95
CA ALA A 139 -9.39 -11.17 1.50
C ALA A 139 -8.97 -10.08 0.50
N ALA A 140 -8.89 -10.40 -0.80
CA ALA A 140 -8.43 -9.45 -1.81
C ALA A 140 -9.24 -8.16 -1.82
N ASP A 141 -10.57 -8.24 -1.79
CA ASP A 141 -11.44 -7.06 -1.76
C ASP A 141 -11.21 -6.19 -0.53
N LEU A 142 -11.04 -6.81 0.65
CA LEU A 142 -10.73 -6.10 1.89
C LEU A 142 -9.37 -5.39 1.78
N LEU A 143 -8.36 -6.09 1.30
CA LEU A 143 -7.00 -5.57 1.23
C LEU A 143 -6.88 -4.46 0.17
N CYS A 144 -7.39 -4.67 -1.03
CA CYS A 144 -7.25 -3.73 -2.13
C CYS A 144 -8.21 -2.54 -2.01
N ALA A 145 -9.50 -2.78 -1.83
CA ALA A 145 -10.51 -1.72 -1.85
C ALA A 145 -10.60 -0.93 -0.54
N GLN A 146 -10.37 -1.58 0.60
CA GLN A 146 -10.56 -0.94 1.91
C GLN A 146 -9.24 -0.55 2.59
N CYS A 147 -8.15 -1.26 2.31
CA CYS A 147 -6.87 -1.07 3.01
C CYS A 147 -5.76 -0.49 2.12
N GLY A 148 -6.02 -0.21 0.85
CA GLY A 148 -5.04 0.37 -0.07
C GLY A 148 -3.82 -0.51 -0.34
N ALA A 149 -3.92 -1.81 -0.09
CA ALA A 149 -2.88 -2.78 -0.39
C ALA A 149 -2.98 -3.26 -1.84
N VAL A 150 -1.91 -3.79 -2.39
CA VAL A 150 -1.99 -4.52 -3.66
C VAL A 150 -2.57 -5.91 -3.42
N HIS A 151 -3.15 -6.49 -4.47
CA HIS A 151 -3.69 -7.85 -4.41
C HIS A 151 -2.62 -8.84 -3.88
N PRO A 152 -2.94 -9.69 -2.89
CA PRO A 152 -1.95 -10.59 -2.27
C PRO A 152 -1.23 -11.49 -3.28
N ARG A 153 -1.92 -11.91 -4.34
CA ARG A 153 -1.34 -12.72 -5.43
C ARG A 153 -0.34 -11.96 -6.26
N LEU A 154 -0.56 -10.65 -6.47
CA LEU A 154 0.41 -9.77 -7.12
C LEU A 154 1.63 -9.57 -6.20
N ALA A 155 1.42 -9.27 -4.91
CA ALA A 155 2.49 -9.17 -3.93
C ALA A 155 3.31 -10.47 -3.82
N TYR A 156 2.65 -11.64 -3.87
CA TYR A 156 3.31 -12.93 -3.94
C TYR A 156 4.20 -13.07 -5.18
N ALA A 157 3.72 -12.64 -6.36
CA ALA A 157 4.49 -12.72 -7.59
C ALA A 157 5.80 -11.91 -7.54
N PHE A 158 5.88 -10.84 -6.75
CA PHE A 158 7.13 -10.11 -6.51
C PHE A 158 8.15 -10.89 -5.66
N CYS A 159 7.69 -11.86 -4.88
CA CYS A 159 8.56 -12.65 -4.00
C CYS A 159 9.19 -13.87 -4.69
N VAL A 160 8.53 -14.42 -5.70
CA VAL A 160 8.94 -15.65 -6.40
C VAL A 160 9.61 -15.37 -7.75
N GLN A 161 10.18 -16.37 -8.39
CA GLN A 161 10.94 -16.22 -9.66
C GLN A 161 10.55 -17.29 -10.69
N GLY A 162 10.99 -17.12 -11.92
CA GLY A 162 10.84 -18.09 -13.00
C GLY A 162 9.38 -18.45 -13.29
N GLU A 163 9.13 -19.74 -13.51
CA GLU A 163 7.81 -20.25 -13.87
C GLU A 163 6.76 -20.00 -12.79
N GLU A 164 7.16 -20.02 -11.51
CA GLU A 164 6.26 -19.77 -10.38
C GLU A 164 5.71 -18.33 -10.41
N ARG A 165 6.56 -17.35 -10.72
CA ARG A 165 6.16 -15.95 -10.93
C ARG A 165 5.18 -15.82 -12.09
N THR A 166 5.53 -16.42 -13.23
CA THR A 166 4.66 -16.40 -14.41
C THR A 166 3.30 -17.06 -14.14
N ALA A 167 3.29 -18.16 -13.40
CA ALA A 167 2.06 -18.81 -13.00
C ALA A 167 1.20 -17.93 -12.06
N ALA A 168 1.83 -17.25 -11.10
CA ALA A 168 1.14 -16.31 -10.20
C ALA A 168 0.52 -15.14 -10.97
N LEU A 169 1.24 -14.55 -11.91
CA LEU A 169 0.75 -13.48 -12.77
C LEU A 169 -0.44 -13.92 -13.65
N ARG A 170 -0.37 -15.12 -14.24
CA ARG A 170 -1.48 -15.67 -15.04
C ARG A 170 -2.74 -15.87 -14.20
N ARG A 171 -2.59 -16.30 -12.96
CA ARG A 171 -3.72 -16.48 -12.03
C ARG A 171 -4.30 -15.16 -11.57
N TYR A 172 -3.46 -14.12 -11.44
CA TYR A 172 -3.88 -12.78 -11.04
C TYR A 172 -4.57 -12.01 -12.18
N ALA A 173 -4.11 -12.13 -13.42
CA ALA A 173 -4.56 -11.32 -14.54
C ALA A 173 -6.09 -11.21 -14.71
N PRO A 174 -6.91 -12.28 -14.51
CA PRO A 174 -8.36 -12.19 -14.59
C PRO A 174 -9.03 -11.43 -13.45
N GLU A 175 -8.35 -11.33 -12.31
CA GLU A 175 -8.84 -10.69 -11.07
C GLU A 175 -8.26 -9.28 -10.88
N ARG A 176 -7.46 -8.82 -11.86
CA ARG A 176 -6.82 -7.51 -11.83
C ARG A 176 -7.87 -6.40 -11.73
N ASN A 177 -7.62 -5.46 -10.83
CA ASN A 177 -8.35 -4.20 -10.80
C ASN A 177 -7.54 -3.06 -11.48
N ASP A 178 -8.24 -1.99 -11.86
CA ASP A 178 -7.62 -0.87 -12.58
C ASP A 178 -6.54 -0.16 -11.74
N MET A 179 -6.70 -0.13 -10.42
CA MET A 179 -5.75 0.52 -9.50
C MET A 179 -4.40 -0.17 -9.42
N GLU A 180 -4.33 -1.47 -9.80
CA GLU A 180 -3.11 -2.27 -9.78
C GLU A 180 -2.49 -2.47 -11.16
N LEU A 181 -3.07 -1.85 -12.18
CA LEU A 181 -2.65 -2.03 -13.57
C LEU A 181 -1.18 -1.66 -13.76
N TRP A 182 -0.76 -0.55 -13.16
CA TRP A 182 0.62 -0.09 -13.25
C TRP A 182 1.60 -1.09 -12.60
N ASP A 183 1.27 -1.58 -11.39
CA ASP A 183 2.09 -2.57 -10.66
C ASP A 183 2.19 -3.90 -11.42
N TYR A 184 1.08 -4.32 -12.03
CA TYR A 184 1.04 -5.50 -12.87
C TYR A 184 1.96 -5.39 -14.09
N VAL A 185 1.90 -4.26 -14.82
CA VAL A 185 2.76 -4.01 -15.98
C VAL A 185 4.22 -3.90 -15.54
N LEU A 186 4.51 -3.18 -14.46
CA LEU A 186 5.85 -3.10 -13.90
C LEU A 186 6.44 -4.48 -13.63
N LEU A 187 5.66 -5.35 -12.96
CA LEU A 187 6.13 -6.71 -12.67
C LEU A 187 6.33 -7.55 -13.93
N CYS A 188 5.42 -7.45 -14.90
CA CYS A 188 5.59 -8.11 -16.18
C CYS A 188 6.88 -7.68 -16.89
N VAL A 189 7.20 -6.39 -16.88
CA VAL A 189 8.46 -5.86 -17.45
C VAL A 189 9.67 -6.37 -16.67
N GLN A 190 9.65 -6.33 -15.34
CA GLN A 190 10.77 -6.81 -14.51
C GLN A 190 11.07 -8.31 -14.68
N CYS A 191 10.13 -9.10 -15.10
CA CYS A 191 10.31 -10.53 -15.35
C CYS A 191 10.28 -10.91 -16.83
N GLU A 192 10.40 -9.93 -17.72
CA GLU A 192 10.41 -10.11 -19.18
C GLU A 192 9.15 -10.79 -19.74
N ALA A 193 8.05 -10.73 -19.01
CA ALA A 193 6.76 -11.30 -19.41
C ALA A 193 5.95 -10.32 -20.29
N TYR A 194 6.58 -9.69 -21.24
CA TYR A 194 6.03 -8.61 -22.07
C TYR A 194 4.72 -8.99 -22.78
N ALA A 195 4.61 -10.24 -23.22
CA ALA A 195 3.38 -10.74 -23.85
C ALA A 195 2.17 -10.74 -22.90
N MET A 196 2.38 -10.73 -21.59
CA MET A 196 1.30 -10.63 -20.60
C MET A 196 0.89 -9.18 -20.36
N ALA A 197 1.83 -8.24 -20.41
CA ALA A 197 1.57 -6.81 -20.26
C ALA A 197 0.94 -6.20 -21.53
N ALA A 198 1.38 -6.61 -22.71
CA ALA A 198 1.02 -5.98 -23.98
C ALA A 198 -0.50 -5.80 -24.21
N PRO A 199 -1.38 -6.77 -23.89
CA PRO A 199 -2.82 -6.60 -24.08
C PRO A 199 -3.47 -5.49 -23.24
N VAL A 200 -2.85 -5.10 -22.11
CA VAL A 200 -3.38 -4.13 -21.17
C VAL A 200 -2.74 -2.74 -21.29
N LEU A 201 -1.75 -2.57 -22.16
CA LEU A 201 -1.09 -1.28 -22.39
C LEU A 201 -2.04 -0.16 -22.86
N PRO A 202 -3.04 -0.40 -23.72
CA PRO A 202 -4.02 0.62 -24.08
C PRO A 202 -4.75 1.20 -22.87
N GLU A 203 -5.10 0.34 -21.92
CA GLU A 203 -5.75 0.72 -20.68
C GLU A 203 -4.80 1.53 -19.79
N LEU A 204 -3.56 1.07 -19.62
CA LEU A 204 -2.51 1.78 -18.88
C LEU A 204 -2.32 3.21 -19.39
N VAL A 205 -2.17 3.37 -20.69
CA VAL A 205 -1.95 4.67 -21.36
C VAL A 205 -3.16 5.60 -21.22
N SER A 206 -4.38 5.04 -21.20
CA SER A 206 -5.62 5.83 -21.10
C SER A 206 -6.00 6.26 -19.70
N GLN A 207 -5.56 5.53 -18.68
CA GLN A 207 -6.04 5.72 -17.30
C GLN A 207 -4.98 6.27 -16.35
N TRP A 208 -3.69 6.14 -16.69
CA TRP A 208 -2.60 6.48 -15.79
C TRP A 208 -1.78 7.67 -16.28
N ALA A 209 -1.12 8.36 -15.33
CA ALA A 209 -0.19 9.42 -15.66
C ALA A 209 0.94 8.88 -16.54
N LEU A 210 1.18 9.52 -17.68
CA LEU A 210 2.21 9.14 -18.64
C LEU A 210 3.58 9.68 -18.22
N THR A 211 4.08 9.16 -17.10
CA THR A 211 5.44 9.44 -16.63
C THR A 211 6.48 8.82 -17.55
N GLU A 212 7.73 9.28 -17.47
CA GLU A 212 8.87 8.67 -18.19
C GLU A 212 8.96 7.17 -17.95
N GLN A 213 8.67 6.71 -16.74
CA GLN A 213 8.68 5.29 -16.41
C GLN A 213 7.53 4.54 -17.08
N THR A 214 6.31 5.10 -17.07
CA THR A 214 5.14 4.50 -17.74
C THR A 214 5.38 4.36 -19.24
N LEU A 215 5.94 5.41 -19.88
CA LEU A 215 6.28 5.40 -21.28
C LEU A 215 7.39 4.39 -21.60
N ALA A 216 8.41 4.29 -20.75
CA ALA A 216 9.50 3.33 -20.91
C ALA A 216 9.04 1.88 -20.78
N MET A 217 8.19 1.57 -19.78
CA MET A 217 7.59 0.23 -19.64
C MET A 217 6.74 -0.13 -20.86
N THR A 218 5.94 0.83 -21.35
CA THR A 218 5.14 0.67 -22.58
C THR A 218 6.03 0.41 -23.78
N ALA A 219 7.09 1.19 -23.98
CA ALA A 219 8.04 1.02 -25.07
C ALA A 219 8.72 -0.34 -25.04
N LEU A 220 9.21 -0.79 -23.87
CA LEU A 220 9.81 -2.13 -23.73
C LEU A 220 8.84 -3.24 -24.13
N CYS A 221 7.60 -3.18 -23.66
CA CYS A 221 6.59 -4.17 -24.05
C CYS A 221 6.36 -4.16 -25.58
N LEU A 222 6.27 -2.98 -26.21
CA LEU A 222 6.04 -2.86 -27.65
C LEU A 222 7.26 -3.25 -28.50
N GLN A 223 8.48 -3.12 -28.00
CA GLN A 223 9.68 -3.64 -28.66
C GLN A 223 9.63 -5.18 -28.78
N HIS A 224 9.11 -5.84 -27.74
CA HIS A 224 8.98 -7.30 -27.70
C HIS A 224 7.67 -7.83 -28.29
N VAL A 225 6.61 -7.00 -28.32
CA VAL A 225 5.28 -7.34 -28.85
C VAL A 225 4.80 -6.25 -29.82
N PRO A 226 5.46 -6.08 -30.98
CA PRO A 226 5.20 -4.98 -31.92
C PRO A 226 3.78 -4.98 -32.51
N ALA A 227 3.07 -6.10 -32.48
CA ALA A 227 1.70 -6.21 -32.95
C ALA A 227 0.70 -5.28 -32.21
N GLU A 228 0.99 -4.92 -30.98
CA GLU A 228 0.14 -4.02 -30.17
C GLU A 228 0.42 -2.52 -30.40
N LYS A 229 1.49 -2.18 -31.13
CA LYS A 229 1.96 -0.79 -31.30
C LYS A 229 0.86 0.15 -31.79
N GLU A 230 0.18 -0.21 -32.89
CA GLU A 230 -0.86 0.66 -33.45
C GLU A 230 -2.05 0.83 -32.54
N ARG A 231 -2.40 -0.23 -31.78
CA ARG A 231 -3.49 -0.20 -30.81
C ARG A 231 -3.18 0.75 -29.66
N VAL A 232 -1.96 0.72 -29.14
CA VAL A 232 -1.48 1.62 -28.07
C VAL A 232 -1.39 3.06 -28.59
N LEU A 233 -0.80 3.29 -29.77
CA LEU A 233 -0.66 4.65 -30.32
C LEU A 233 -1.99 5.34 -30.57
N ARG A 234 -3.08 4.61 -30.83
CA ARG A 234 -4.44 5.16 -30.97
C ARG A 234 -5.04 5.68 -29.66
N CYS A 235 -4.44 5.33 -28.50
CA CYS A 235 -4.90 5.82 -27.22
C CYS A 235 -4.40 7.25 -26.89
N PHE A 236 -3.43 7.75 -27.65
CA PHE A 236 -2.91 9.11 -27.50
C PHE A 236 -3.80 10.09 -28.26
N SER A 237 -4.48 10.99 -27.55
CA SER A 237 -5.18 12.13 -28.13
C SER A 237 -4.19 13.18 -28.67
N ASP A 238 -4.69 14.18 -29.39
CA ASP A 238 -3.86 15.30 -29.86
C ASP A 238 -3.25 16.09 -28.71
N GLU A 239 -3.89 16.10 -27.55
CA GLU A 239 -3.40 16.74 -26.31
C GLU A 239 -2.20 16.00 -25.70
N LEU A 240 -2.01 14.71 -26.02
CA LEU A 240 -0.91 13.86 -25.57
C LEU A 240 0.14 13.63 -26.69
N SER A 241 0.29 14.61 -27.59
CA SER A 241 1.21 14.49 -28.72
C SER A 241 2.68 14.42 -28.27
N GLU A 242 3.05 15.15 -27.21
CA GLU A 242 4.42 15.13 -26.67
C GLU A 242 4.76 13.77 -26.06
N GLU A 243 3.86 13.20 -25.29
CA GLU A 243 4.02 11.86 -24.69
C GLU A 243 4.06 10.77 -25.77
N ARG A 244 3.24 10.90 -26.82
CA ARG A 244 3.29 10.00 -27.98
C ARG A 244 4.63 10.07 -28.69
N ASP A 245 5.15 11.27 -28.95
CA ASP A 245 6.43 11.47 -29.61
C ASP A 245 7.59 10.96 -28.72
N ARG A 246 7.49 11.16 -27.40
CA ARG A 246 8.41 10.57 -26.44
C ARG A 246 8.39 9.05 -26.45
N LEU A 247 7.21 8.41 -26.49
CA LEU A 247 7.08 6.97 -26.63
C LEU A 247 7.73 6.47 -27.94
N LEU A 248 7.50 7.18 -29.05
CA LEU A 248 8.11 6.82 -30.35
C LEU A 248 9.63 6.92 -30.31
N HIS A 249 10.19 7.92 -29.63
CA HIS A 249 11.64 8.03 -29.41
C HIS A 249 12.17 6.83 -28.60
N LEU A 250 11.53 6.51 -27.47
CA LEU A 250 11.91 5.39 -26.61
C LEU A 250 11.84 4.04 -27.32
N LEU A 251 10.93 3.86 -28.27
CA LEU A 251 10.86 2.65 -29.09
C LEU A 251 12.14 2.39 -29.90
N GLY A 252 12.94 3.42 -30.16
CA GLY A 252 14.22 3.34 -30.85
C GLY A 252 15.43 3.16 -29.92
N ASP A 253 15.26 3.26 -28.59
CA ASP A 253 16.35 3.20 -27.61
C ASP A 253 16.03 2.23 -26.47
N ALA A 254 16.43 0.97 -26.66
CA ALA A 254 16.19 -0.09 -25.69
C ALA A 254 16.95 0.12 -24.36
N ASP A 255 18.16 0.69 -24.42
CA ASP A 255 18.98 0.91 -23.22
C ASP A 255 18.37 2.02 -22.35
N GLU A 256 17.90 3.11 -22.97
CA GLU A 256 17.18 4.16 -22.25
C GLU A 256 15.88 3.63 -21.63
N CYS A 257 15.10 2.85 -22.36
CA CYS A 257 13.90 2.21 -21.86
C CYS A 257 14.16 1.34 -20.63
N ALA A 258 15.17 0.47 -20.71
CA ALA A 258 15.51 -0.42 -19.60
C ALA A 258 15.91 0.37 -18.34
N ARG A 259 16.72 1.42 -18.52
CA ARG A 259 17.17 2.29 -17.42
C ARG A 259 16.00 3.03 -16.75
N LEU A 260 15.09 3.60 -17.54
CA LEU A 260 13.94 4.34 -17.04
C LEU A 260 12.90 3.41 -16.37
N ALA A 261 12.62 2.26 -16.95
CA ALA A 261 11.70 1.28 -16.40
C ALA A 261 12.19 0.71 -15.05
N ALA A 262 13.50 0.62 -14.85
CA ALA A 262 14.11 0.15 -13.61
C ALA A 262 14.24 1.22 -12.52
N SER A 263 13.90 2.49 -12.80
CA SER A 263 14.19 3.64 -11.92
C SER A 263 13.49 3.62 -10.55
N GLN A 264 12.38 2.91 -10.43
CA GLN A 264 11.67 2.74 -9.15
C GLN A 264 11.40 1.25 -8.90
N PRO A 265 12.10 0.62 -7.95
CA PRO A 265 11.79 -0.73 -7.57
C PRO A 265 10.43 -0.78 -6.86
N PHE A 266 9.62 -1.77 -7.18
CA PHE A 266 8.38 -2.02 -6.48
C PHE A 266 8.64 -2.41 -5.03
N PHE A 267 7.84 -1.81 -4.14
CA PHE A 267 7.71 -2.22 -2.76
C PHE A 267 6.21 -2.32 -2.43
N PRO A 268 5.71 -3.48 -1.97
CA PRO A 268 4.29 -3.60 -1.66
C PRO A 268 3.92 -2.64 -0.51
N PRO A 269 2.95 -1.74 -0.71
CA PRO A 269 2.52 -0.85 0.36
C PRO A 269 1.89 -1.67 1.49
N PRO A 270 2.10 -1.28 2.76
CA PRO A 270 1.41 -1.92 3.86
C PRO A 270 -0.09 -1.61 3.81
N ALA A 271 -0.90 -2.61 4.07
CA ALA A 271 -2.34 -2.45 4.19
C ALA A 271 -2.66 -1.48 5.35
N THR A 272 -3.38 -0.43 5.03
CA THR A 272 -3.80 0.58 6.01
C THR A 272 -5.21 0.25 6.46
N HIS A 273 -5.35 -0.52 7.52
CA HIS A 273 -6.64 -0.63 8.19
C HIS A 273 -6.88 0.65 9.00
N GLU A 274 -8.15 1.05 9.17
CA GLU A 274 -8.48 2.17 10.03
C GLU A 274 -7.80 2.03 11.39
N GLY A 275 -6.82 2.89 11.67
CA GLY A 275 -6.01 2.82 12.90
C GLY A 275 -6.76 3.33 14.13
N TYR A 276 -7.94 3.95 13.92
CA TYR A 276 -8.80 4.43 14.99
C TYR A 276 -9.63 3.32 15.64
N PHE A 277 -9.78 3.39 16.96
CA PHE A 277 -10.85 2.69 17.66
C PHE A 277 -12.15 3.46 17.46
N THR A 278 -13.14 2.81 16.87
CA THR A 278 -14.51 3.32 16.70
C THR A 278 -15.47 2.62 17.68
N GLU A 279 -16.72 3.05 17.72
CA GLU A 279 -17.75 2.42 18.54
C GLU A 279 -17.99 0.95 18.18
N GLU A 280 -17.78 0.59 16.92
CA GLU A 280 -17.91 -0.79 16.42
C GLU A 280 -16.80 -1.73 16.92
N CYS A 281 -15.72 -1.17 17.48
CA CYS A 281 -14.57 -1.92 18.01
C CYS A 281 -14.65 -2.14 19.52
N LEU A 282 -15.76 -1.72 20.17
CA LEU A 282 -16.02 -1.81 21.60
C LEU A 282 -16.80 -3.07 21.95
#